data_b50195a975c52ab05724f65b6b04615e
#
_entry.id   b50195a975c52ab05724f65b6b04615e
#
_cell.length_a   1.000
_cell.length_b   1.000
_cell.length_c   1.000
_cell.angle_alpha   90.00
_cell.angle_beta   90.00
_cell.angle_gamma   90.00
#
_symmetry.space_group_name_H-M   'P 1'
#
loop_
_entity.id
_entity.type
_entity.pdbx_description
1 polymer ?
#
loop_
_entity_poly.entity_id
_entity_poly.type
_entity_poly.pdbx_seq_one_letter_code
_entity_poly.pdbx_strand_id
1 'polypeptide(L)'
;MTTSRPAHADQPEHVRATRAFYDAIAEDYAETFRDLSAASPLDRALLAGFAELVGEGAPVADVGCGPGRVTGFLASRGLDVHGVDLSESMLAIARRENPGLRFEQGSMFALDLSDGSLAGLVSWYSTIHTPPEDLPAVYAEFRRVLAPGGHLLVAFQMGDEPRRHVRPWGHPVTLDFRRMRPEPVAELLEEAGFALVQRTVREADTRQGEPTPQAFLIARVPGEEQA
;
A
#
# COMPACT_ATOMS: atom_id res chain seq x y z
N MET A 1 10.67 -25.58 -7.15
CA MET A 1 9.47 -25.73 -8.00
C MET A 1 9.02 -24.32 -8.33
N THR A 2 9.24 -23.88 -9.55
CA THR A 2 8.84 -22.53 -10.02
C THR A 2 7.31 -22.55 -10.16
N THR A 3 6.59 -21.96 -9.20
CA THR A 3 5.17 -21.67 -9.37
C THR A 3 5.02 -20.62 -10.45
N SER A 4 4.52 -21.05 -11.59
CA SER A 4 4.22 -20.16 -12.72
C SER A 4 3.25 -19.08 -12.26
N ARG A 5 3.65 -17.81 -12.39
CA ARG A 5 2.82 -16.63 -12.13
C ARG A 5 1.52 -16.76 -12.94
N PRO A 6 0.32 -16.61 -12.33
CA PRO A 6 -0.93 -16.70 -13.08
C PRO A 6 -0.91 -15.70 -14.23
N ALA A 7 -1.25 -16.16 -15.43
CA ALA A 7 -1.35 -15.29 -16.60
C ALA A 7 -2.37 -14.19 -16.32
N HIS A 8 -2.19 -12.99 -16.90
CA HIS A 8 -3.03 -11.81 -16.66
C HIS A 8 -4.55 -12.08 -16.85
N ALA A 9 -4.92 -13.11 -17.60
CA ALA A 9 -6.30 -13.53 -17.86
C ALA A 9 -6.99 -14.19 -16.64
N ASP A 10 -6.24 -14.80 -15.71
CA ASP A 10 -6.78 -15.52 -14.55
C ASP A 10 -6.94 -14.65 -13.29
N GLN A 11 -6.61 -13.35 -13.37
CA GLN A 11 -6.74 -12.46 -12.24
C GLN A 11 -8.21 -12.07 -11.99
N PRO A 12 -8.63 -11.87 -10.71
CA PRO A 12 -9.96 -11.39 -10.37
C PRO A 12 -10.34 -10.10 -11.12
N GLU A 13 -11.63 -9.93 -11.37
CA GLU A 13 -12.13 -8.78 -12.15
C GLU A 13 -11.72 -7.44 -11.52
N HIS A 14 -11.81 -7.31 -10.19
CA HIS A 14 -11.42 -6.09 -9.48
C HIS A 14 -9.92 -5.76 -9.64
N VAL A 15 -9.04 -6.76 -9.71
CA VAL A 15 -7.60 -6.57 -9.95
C VAL A 15 -7.35 -6.02 -11.36
N ARG A 16 -8.04 -6.59 -12.36
CA ARG A 16 -7.95 -6.08 -13.74
C ARG A 16 -8.51 -4.67 -13.89
N ALA A 17 -9.65 -4.40 -13.23
CA ALA A 17 -10.27 -3.07 -13.22
C ALA A 17 -9.37 -2.02 -12.55
N THR A 18 -8.75 -2.36 -11.41
CA THR A 18 -7.79 -1.49 -10.73
C THR A 18 -6.59 -1.16 -11.61
N ARG A 19 -6.00 -2.17 -12.26
CA ARG A 19 -4.90 -1.97 -13.19
C ARG A 19 -5.30 -1.03 -14.33
N ALA A 20 -6.40 -1.35 -15.03
CA ALA A 20 -6.88 -0.56 -16.18
C ALA A 20 -7.18 0.90 -15.78
N PHE A 21 -7.73 1.11 -14.59
CA PHE A 21 -7.98 2.44 -14.06
C PHE A 21 -6.68 3.24 -13.91
N TYR A 22 -5.70 2.70 -13.19
CA TYR A 22 -4.44 3.39 -12.93
C TYR A 22 -3.55 3.50 -14.17
N ASP A 23 -3.59 2.54 -15.09
CA ASP A 23 -2.89 2.66 -16.37
C ASP A 23 -3.44 3.84 -17.20
N ALA A 24 -4.75 4.07 -17.14
CA ALA A 24 -5.38 5.15 -17.88
C ALA A 24 -5.09 6.56 -17.33
N ILE A 25 -4.95 6.69 -16.01
CA ILE A 25 -4.85 8.00 -15.33
C ILE A 25 -3.44 8.34 -14.84
N ALA A 26 -2.44 7.53 -15.14
CA ALA A 26 -1.13 7.55 -14.47
C ALA A 26 -0.46 8.93 -14.47
N GLU A 27 -0.39 9.62 -15.61
CA GLU A 27 0.26 10.94 -15.72
C GLU A 27 -0.51 12.02 -14.93
N ASP A 28 -1.85 12.10 -15.10
CA ASP A 28 -2.68 13.09 -14.38
C ASP A 28 -2.64 12.85 -12.85
N TYR A 29 -2.65 11.57 -12.45
CA TYR A 29 -2.52 11.20 -11.05
C TYR A 29 -1.16 11.62 -10.49
N ALA A 30 -0.08 11.31 -11.20
CA ALA A 30 1.27 11.65 -10.78
C ALA A 30 1.49 13.16 -10.71
N GLU A 31 0.91 13.94 -11.65
CA GLU A 31 0.99 15.39 -11.61
C GLU A 31 0.21 15.97 -10.43
N THR A 32 -1.01 15.48 -10.19
CA THR A 32 -1.88 15.94 -9.10
C THR A 32 -1.28 15.66 -7.73
N PHE A 33 -0.65 14.50 -7.57
CA PHE A 33 -0.08 14.03 -6.31
C PHE A 33 1.46 13.95 -6.35
N ARG A 34 2.11 14.84 -7.08
CA ARG A 34 3.57 14.79 -7.35
C ARG A 34 4.41 14.76 -6.09
N ASP A 35 4.06 15.54 -5.10
CA ASP A 35 4.94 15.81 -3.96
C ASP A 35 4.35 15.34 -2.64
N LEU A 36 5.05 14.43 -1.97
CA LEU A 36 4.72 14.01 -0.61
C LEU A 36 4.93 15.17 0.40
N SER A 37 5.69 16.21 0.04
CA SER A 37 5.82 17.41 0.88
C SER A 37 4.49 18.19 0.96
N ALA A 38 3.65 18.07 -0.06
CA ALA A 38 2.28 18.60 -0.06
C ALA A 38 1.30 17.73 0.76
N ALA A 39 1.67 16.48 1.08
CA ALA A 39 0.89 15.64 1.99
C ALA A 39 0.90 16.21 3.41
N SER A 40 -0.07 15.79 4.22
CA SER A 40 -0.14 16.21 5.62
C SER A 40 1.21 16.00 6.34
N PRO A 41 1.71 16.98 7.12
CA PRO A 41 2.87 16.78 7.98
C PRO A 41 2.74 15.57 8.91
N LEU A 42 1.51 15.24 9.34
CA LEU A 42 1.23 14.08 10.18
C LEU A 42 1.41 12.77 9.42
N ASP A 43 1.05 12.71 8.14
CA ASP A 43 1.26 11.53 7.30
C ASP A 43 2.77 11.28 7.10
N ARG A 44 3.54 12.34 6.85
CA ARG A 44 5.02 12.23 6.78
C ARG A 44 5.64 11.79 8.10
N ALA A 45 5.11 12.27 9.24
CA ALA A 45 5.58 11.86 10.56
C ALA A 45 5.30 10.37 10.83
N LEU A 46 4.15 9.84 10.38
CA LEU A 46 3.82 8.42 10.47
C LEU A 46 4.79 7.56 9.63
N LEU A 47 5.04 7.96 8.39
CA LEU A 47 6.01 7.26 7.53
C LEU A 47 7.43 7.34 8.09
N ALA A 48 7.83 8.47 8.67
CA ALA A 48 9.13 8.62 9.33
C ALA A 48 9.24 7.72 10.57
N GLY A 49 8.21 7.71 11.42
CA GLY A 49 8.16 6.84 12.60
C GLY A 49 8.17 5.35 12.21
N PHE A 50 7.48 4.98 11.13
CA PHE A 50 7.57 3.62 10.58
C PHE A 50 9.00 3.27 10.14
N ALA A 51 9.69 4.19 9.47
CA ALA A 51 11.08 3.96 9.05
C ALA A 51 12.01 3.77 10.25
N GLU A 52 11.81 4.51 11.34
CA GLU A 52 12.57 4.34 12.59
C GLU A 52 12.28 2.99 13.27
N LEU A 53 11.01 2.52 13.26
CA LEU A 53 10.63 1.22 13.81
C LEU A 53 11.27 0.05 13.05
N VAL A 54 11.39 0.16 11.72
CA VAL A 54 11.95 -0.89 10.87
C VAL A 54 13.49 -0.90 10.95
N GLY A 55 14.12 0.27 11.01
CA GLY A 55 15.56 0.44 11.14
C GLY A 55 16.29 0.65 9.82
N GLU A 56 17.41 1.37 9.88
CA GLU A 56 18.23 1.73 8.72
C GLU A 56 18.76 0.51 7.96
N GLY A 57 18.74 0.57 6.64
CA GLY A 57 19.20 -0.50 5.76
C GLY A 57 18.27 -1.71 5.67
N ALA A 58 17.17 -1.72 6.42
CA ALA A 58 16.27 -2.86 6.45
C ALA A 58 15.46 -3.00 5.14
N PRO A 59 15.21 -4.25 4.67
CA PRO A 59 14.44 -4.50 3.45
C PRO A 59 12.96 -4.19 3.64
N VAL A 60 12.42 -3.33 2.79
CA VAL A 60 11.01 -2.89 2.83
C VAL A 60 10.37 -2.99 1.45
N ALA A 61 9.10 -3.41 1.39
CA ALA A 61 8.28 -3.28 0.19
C ALA A 61 7.21 -2.19 0.38
N ASP A 62 7.04 -1.34 -0.63
CA ASP A 62 5.91 -0.42 -0.79
C ASP A 62 4.94 -1.04 -1.81
N VAL A 63 3.83 -1.62 -1.31
CA VAL A 63 2.90 -2.42 -2.11
C VAL A 63 1.68 -1.59 -2.53
N GLY A 64 1.51 -1.45 -3.84
CA GLY A 64 0.64 -0.45 -4.46
C GLY A 64 1.33 0.91 -4.45
N CYS A 65 2.61 0.93 -4.84
CA CYS A 65 3.49 2.10 -4.74
C CYS A 65 3.10 3.26 -5.66
N GLY A 66 2.26 3.01 -6.69
CA GLY A 66 1.89 4.01 -7.69
C GLY A 66 3.10 4.66 -8.33
N PRO A 67 3.18 6.00 -8.40
CA PRO A 67 4.31 6.72 -8.99
C PRO A 67 5.56 6.79 -8.08
N GLY A 68 5.61 6.00 -7.01
CA GLY A 68 6.82 5.81 -6.19
C GLY A 68 7.10 6.88 -5.13
N ARG A 69 6.11 7.71 -4.76
CA ARG A 69 6.32 8.82 -3.79
C ARG A 69 6.67 8.32 -2.38
N VAL A 70 5.95 7.32 -1.89
CA VAL A 70 6.21 6.71 -0.58
C VAL A 70 7.50 5.93 -0.63
N THR A 71 7.75 5.17 -1.69
CA THR A 71 9.01 4.45 -1.92
C THR A 71 10.20 5.40 -1.84
N GLY A 72 10.17 6.52 -2.58
CA GLY A 72 11.23 7.54 -2.57
C GLY A 72 11.42 8.19 -1.19
N PHE A 73 10.32 8.46 -0.48
CA PHE A 73 10.39 9.01 0.88
C PHE A 73 11.07 8.02 1.84
N LEU A 74 10.68 6.76 1.84
CA LEU A 74 11.26 5.72 2.70
C LEU A 74 12.74 5.48 2.39
N ALA A 75 13.11 5.48 1.10
CA ALA A 75 14.52 5.41 0.69
C ALA A 75 15.33 6.59 1.21
N SER A 76 14.75 7.81 1.22
CA SER A 76 15.41 9.00 1.79
C SER A 76 15.60 8.91 3.31
N ARG A 77 14.93 7.97 3.97
CA ARG A 77 15.08 7.65 5.39
C ARG A 77 16.06 6.52 5.66
N GLY A 78 16.78 6.07 4.65
CA GLY A 78 17.84 5.05 4.79
C GLY A 78 17.35 3.61 4.69
N LEU A 79 16.09 3.35 4.29
CA LEU A 79 15.59 1.99 4.10
C LEU A 79 16.02 1.42 2.73
N ASP A 80 16.27 0.11 2.66
CA ASP A 80 16.39 -0.63 1.39
C ASP A 80 14.99 -0.97 0.88
N VAL A 81 14.36 -0.01 0.19
CA VAL A 81 12.98 -0.11 -0.23
C VAL A 81 12.82 -0.38 -1.72
N HIS A 82 11.84 -1.22 -2.08
CA HIS A 82 11.40 -1.40 -3.46
C HIS A 82 9.88 -1.24 -3.57
N GLY A 83 9.42 -0.77 -4.73
CA GLY A 83 7.99 -0.58 -5.01
C GLY A 83 7.42 -1.73 -5.81
N VAL A 84 6.18 -2.12 -5.49
CA VAL A 84 5.39 -3.10 -6.24
C VAL A 84 4.06 -2.47 -6.61
N ASP A 85 3.66 -2.52 -7.89
CA ASP A 85 2.35 -2.03 -8.34
C ASP A 85 1.77 -2.90 -9.46
N LEU A 86 0.46 -2.87 -9.64
CA LEU A 86 -0.25 -3.54 -10.73
C LEU A 86 -0.06 -2.82 -12.08
N SER A 87 0.03 -1.49 -12.06
CA SER A 87 0.03 -0.60 -13.22
C SER A 87 1.44 -0.37 -13.73
N GLU A 88 1.73 -0.84 -14.93
CA GLU A 88 3.02 -0.56 -15.58
C GLU A 88 3.18 0.93 -15.92
N SER A 89 2.08 1.62 -16.22
CA SER A 89 2.11 3.07 -16.45
C SER A 89 2.56 3.84 -15.20
N MET A 90 2.05 3.45 -14.00
CA MET A 90 2.52 4.00 -12.73
C MET A 90 4.01 3.69 -12.47
N LEU A 91 4.43 2.45 -12.73
CA LEU A 91 5.82 2.04 -12.53
C LEU A 91 6.78 2.74 -13.48
N ALA A 92 6.37 3.04 -14.70
CA ALA A 92 7.16 3.84 -15.63
C ALA A 92 7.46 5.24 -15.06
N ILE A 93 6.47 5.85 -14.44
CA ILE A 93 6.63 7.14 -13.74
C ILE A 93 7.52 6.97 -12.52
N ALA A 94 7.27 5.94 -11.70
CA ALA A 94 8.06 5.67 -10.49
C ALA A 94 9.56 5.54 -10.80
N ARG A 95 9.91 4.79 -11.85
CA ARG A 95 11.31 4.63 -12.31
C ARG A 95 11.91 5.95 -12.83
N ARG A 96 11.11 6.78 -13.49
CA ARG A 96 11.55 8.09 -14.00
C ARG A 96 11.83 9.07 -12.86
N GLU A 97 10.94 9.12 -11.86
CA GLU A 97 11.03 10.07 -10.75
C GLU A 97 12.02 9.63 -9.66
N ASN A 98 12.30 8.31 -9.55
CA ASN A 98 13.19 7.75 -8.54
C ASN A 98 14.27 6.86 -9.19
N PRO A 99 15.19 7.44 -9.99
CA PRO A 99 16.24 6.67 -10.65
C PRO A 99 17.14 6.01 -9.58
N GLY A 100 17.34 4.71 -9.71
CA GLY A 100 18.15 3.93 -8.76
C GLY A 100 17.35 3.11 -7.74
N LEU A 101 16.05 3.36 -7.59
CA LEU A 101 15.17 2.48 -6.82
C LEU A 101 14.59 1.35 -7.70
N ARG A 102 14.28 0.23 -7.06
CA ARG A 102 13.67 -0.93 -7.73
C ARG A 102 12.15 -0.80 -7.74
N PHE A 103 11.56 -1.06 -8.91
CA PHE A 103 10.11 -1.07 -9.10
C PHE A 103 9.72 -2.26 -9.97
N GLU A 104 8.81 -3.09 -9.45
CA GLU A 104 8.39 -4.34 -10.08
C GLU A 104 6.88 -4.41 -10.23
N GLN A 105 6.44 -4.95 -11.37
CA GLN A 105 5.02 -5.21 -11.56
C GLN A 105 4.61 -6.44 -10.77
N GLY A 106 3.61 -6.28 -9.88
CA GLY A 106 3.16 -7.37 -9.03
C GLY A 106 1.77 -7.15 -8.47
N SER A 107 1.22 -8.21 -7.88
CA SER A 107 -0.07 -8.18 -7.19
C SER A 107 0.13 -8.41 -5.71
N MET A 108 -0.60 -7.66 -4.86
CA MET A 108 -0.62 -7.85 -3.42
C MET A 108 -1.18 -9.21 -2.97
N PHE A 109 -1.82 -9.95 -3.89
CA PHE A 109 -2.31 -11.31 -3.64
C PHE A 109 -1.24 -12.40 -3.81
N ALA A 110 -0.13 -12.08 -4.49
CA ALA A 110 0.97 -13.02 -4.74
C ALA A 110 2.23 -12.20 -5.07
N LEU A 111 2.96 -11.82 -4.03
CA LEU A 111 4.21 -11.09 -4.14
C LEU A 111 5.35 -12.02 -4.55
N ASP A 112 6.16 -11.61 -5.51
CA ASP A 112 7.35 -12.37 -5.93
C ASP A 112 8.51 -12.15 -4.93
N LEU A 113 8.24 -12.51 -3.67
CA LEU A 113 9.12 -12.36 -2.53
C LEU A 113 9.15 -13.63 -1.70
N SER A 114 10.30 -13.97 -1.16
CA SER A 114 10.45 -15.12 -0.27
C SER A 114 9.74 -14.89 1.07
N ASP A 115 9.31 -15.97 1.70
CA ASP A 115 8.74 -15.94 3.05
C ASP A 115 9.73 -15.30 4.02
N GLY A 116 9.25 -14.39 4.87
CA GLY A 116 10.04 -13.76 5.91
C GLY A 116 11.23 -12.93 5.41
N SER A 117 11.19 -12.46 4.16
CA SER A 117 12.31 -11.72 3.56
C SER A 117 12.31 -10.21 3.85
N LEU A 118 11.22 -9.67 4.39
CA LEU A 118 11.08 -8.24 4.65
C LEU A 118 11.07 -7.94 6.15
N ALA A 119 11.71 -6.83 6.53
CA ALA A 119 11.58 -6.23 7.84
C ALA A 119 10.41 -5.23 7.92
N GLY A 120 9.95 -4.71 6.79
CA GLY A 120 8.81 -3.80 6.72
C GLY A 120 8.00 -3.93 5.44
N LEU A 121 6.71 -3.63 5.52
CA LEU A 121 5.80 -3.52 4.37
C LEU A 121 4.89 -2.32 4.57
N VAL A 122 4.77 -1.50 3.54
CA VAL A 122 3.82 -0.38 3.51
C VAL A 122 2.77 -0.63 2.44
N SER A 123 1.50 -0.43 2.79
CA SER A 123 0.35 -0.41 1.89
C SER A 123 -0.37 0.93 2.09
N TRP A 124 0.05 1.93 1.32
CA TRP A 124 -0.41 3.32 1.47
C TRP A 124 -1.56 3.61 0.51
N TYR A 125 -2.79 3.53 1.01
CA TYR A 125 -4.04 3.67 0.23
C TYR A 125 -4.14 2.69 -0.95
N SER A 126 -3.60 1.48 -0.83
CA SER A 126 -3.61 0.49 -1.90
C SER A 126 -4.61 -0.65 -1.67
N THR A 127 -4.83 -1.11 -0.44
CA THR A 127 -5.84 -2.14 -0.11
C THR A 127 -7.28 -1.65 -0.31
N ILE A 128 -7.50 -0.35 -0.44
CA ILE A 128 -8.83 0.27 -0.65
C ILE A 128 -9.53 -0.17 -1.95
N HIS A 129 -8.83 -0.83 -2.86
CA HIS A 129 -9.39 -1.38 -4.09
C HIS A 129 -9.78 -2.84 -3.98
N THR A 130 -9.42 -3.48 -2.86
CA THR A 130 -9.70 -4.89 -2.60
C THR A 130 -11.09 -5.05 -1.98
N PRO A 131 -11.95 -5.96 -2.48
CA PRO A 131 -13.20 -6.33 -1.83
C PRO A 131 -12.95 -6.79 -0.38
N PRO A 132 -13.85 -6.50 0.57
CA PRO A 132 -13.68 -6.90 1.97
C PRO A 132 -13.44 -8.41 2.14
N GLU A 133 -14.12 -9.24 1.34
CA GLU A 133 -14.00 -10.70 1.34
C GLU A 133 -12.62 -11.20 0.91
N ASP A 134 -11.85 -10.39 0.17
CA ASP A 134 -10.52 -10.74 -0.34
C ASP A 134 -9.38 -10.17 0.53
N LEU A 135 -9.67 -9.24 1.46
CA LEU A 135 -8.67 -8.66 2.36
C LEU A 135 -7.92 -9.70 3.22
N PRO A 136 -8.59 -10.77 3.75
CA PRO A 136 -7.88 -11.81 4.49
C PRO A 136 -6.74 -12.45 3.69
N ALA A 137 -6.94 -12.68 2.38
CA ALA A 137 -5.90 -13.25 1.52
C ALA A 137 -4.73 -12.27 1.31
N VAL A 138 -5.00 -10.98 1.19
CA VAL A 138 -3.97 -9.94 1.08
C VAL A 138 -3.14 -9.85 2.38
N TYR A 139 -3.81 -9.83 3.54
CA TYR A 139 -3.09 -9.74 4.81
C TYR A 139 -2.31 -11.02 5.14
N ALA A 140 -2.80 -12.19 4.74
CA ALA A 140 -2.05 -13.43 4.82
C ALA A 140 -0.78 -13.39 3.95
N GLU A 141 -0.85 -12.82 2.75
CA GLU A 141 0.31 -12.64 1.87
C GLU A 141 1.32 -11.63 2.45
N PHE A 142 0.85 -10.51 3.02
CA PHE A 142 1.71 -9.56 3.72
C PHE A 142 2.41 -10.21 4.92
N ARG A 143 1.65 -11.06 5.67
CA ARG A 143 2.21 -11.83 6.78
C ARG A 143 3.28 -12.82 6.32
N ARG A 144 3.08 -13.48 5.19
CA ARG A 144 4.03 -14.46 4.63
C ARG A 144 5.39 -13.83 4.35
N VAL A 145 5.42 -12.66 3.71
CA VAL A 145 6.67 -12.02 3.28
C VAL A 145 7.41 -11.30 4.41
N LEU A 146 6.74 -10.98 5.51
CA LEU A 146 7.34 -10.30 6.67
C LEU A 146 8.03 -11.31 7.61
N ALA A 147 9.25 -10.98 7.99
CA ALA A 147 10.02 -11.73 8.99
C ALA A 147 9.37 -11.63 10.38
N PRO A 148 9.66 -12.58 11.30
CA PRO A 148 9.36 -12.39 12.72
C PRO A 148 9.90 -11.04 13.20
N GLY A 149 9.07 -10.27 13.90
CA GLY A 149 9.40 -8.89 14.33
C GLY A 149 9.18 -7.82 13.26
N GLY A 150 8.94 -8.20 12.01
CA GLY A 150 8.69 -7.26 10.91
C GLY A 150 7.41 -6.44 11.07
N HIS A 151 7.38 -5.23 10.51
CA HIS A 151 6.29 -4.27 10.67
C HIS A 151 5.51 -4.05 9.39
N LEU A 152 4.19 -3.95 9.53
CA LEU A 152 3.25 -3.59 8.49
C LEU A 152 2.65 -2.22 8.80
N LEU A 153 2.62 -1.32 7.82
CA LEU A 153 1.84 -0.07 7.87
C LEU A 153 0.77 -0.12 6.78
N VAL A 154 -0.50 0.00 7.18
CA VAL A 154 -1.61 0.18 6.25
C VAL A 154 -2.28 1.53 6.46
N ALA A 155 -2.62 2.21 5.35
CA ALA A 155 -3.33 3.48 5.34
C ALA A 155 -4.57 3.39 4.46
N PHE A 156 -5.69 3.94 4.94
CA PHE A 156 -6.96 3.94 4.22
C PHE A 156 -7.89 5.08 4.65
N GLN A 157 -8.85 5.39 3.79
CA GLN A 157 -9.91 6.35 4.06
C GLN A 157 -10.98 5.73 4.96
N MET A 158 -11.45 6.48 5.97
CA MET A 158 -12.50 6.00 6.87
C MET A 158 -13.89 6.21 6.30
N GLY A 159 -14.77 5.26 6.60
CA GLY A 159 -16.20 5.31 6.26
C GLY A 159 -16.80 3.93 6.01
N ASP A 160 -18.10 3.90 5.73
CA ASP A 160 -18.86 2.66 5.51
C ASP A 160 -19.17 2.44 4.03
N GLU A 161 -19.26 3.52 3.25
CA GLU A 161 -19.67 3.46 1.86
C GLU A 161 -18.49 3.74 0.93
N PRO A 162 -18.31 2.96 -0.14
CA PRO A 162 -17.27 3.23 -1.12
C PRO A 162 -17.54 4.56 -1.84
N ARG A 163 -16.47 5.24 -2.23
CA ARG A 163 -16.55 6.38 -3.13
C ARG A 163 -16.27 5.92 -4.55
N ARG A 164 -17.26 6.06 -5.42
CA ARG A 164 -17.10 5.73 -6.83
C ARG A 164 -16.48 6.89 -7.58
N HIS A 165 -15.32 6.67 -8.18
CA HIS A 165 -14.68 7.62 -9.09
C HIS A 165 -15.05 7.27 -10.53
N VAL A 166 -15.76 8.20 -11.19
CA VAL A 166 -16.24 8.04 -12.55
C VAL A 166 -15.54 9.07 -13.42
N ARG A 167 -14.90 8.60 -14.49
CA ARG A 167 -14.22 9.43 -15.49
C ARG A 167 -13.27 10.48 -14.89
N PRO A 168 -12.36 10.10 -13.99
CA PRO A 168 -11.39 11.03 -13.42
C PRO A 168 -10.56 11.65 -14.56
N TRP A 169 -10.31 12.95 -14.47
CA TRP A 169 -9.62 13.74 -15.50
C TRP A 169 -10.16 13.53 -16.93
N GLY A 170 -11.40 13.05 -17.10
CA GLY A 170 -12.03 12.78 -18.40
C GLY A 170 -11.75 11.40 -18.98
N HIS A 171 -10.89 10.58 -18.37
CA HIS A 171 -10.63 9.21 -18.82
C HIS A 171 -11.86 8.30 -18.64
N PRO A 172 -12.19 7.46 -19.65
CA PRO A 172 -13.40 6.62 -19.63
C PRO A 172 -13.25 5.39 -18.73
N VAL A 173 -12.81 5.58 -17.51
CA VAL A 173 -12.59 4.52 -16.50
C VAL A 173 -13.35 4.85 -15.22
N THR A 174 -13.66 3.80 -14.45
CA THR A 174 -14.39 3.90 -13.18
C THR A 174 -13.82 2.91 -12.19
N LEU A 175 -13.66 3.33 -10.93
CA LEU A 175 -13.19 2.48 -9.86
C LEU A 175 -13.85 2.89 -8.54
N ASP A 176 -14.16 1.90 -7.70
CA ASP A 176 -14.62 2.10 -6.34
C ASP A 176 -13.41 2.18 -5.38
N PHE A 177 -13.36 3.26 -4.62
CA PHE A 177 -12.43 3.47 -3.53
C PHE A 177 -13.15 3.13 -2.25
N ARG A 178 -12.85 2.00 -1.68
CA ARG A 178 -13.50 1.50 -0.46
C ARG A 178 -13.02 2.30 0.73
N ARG A 179 -13.95 2.62 1.59
CA ARG A 179 -13.68 3.18 2.89
C ARG A 179 -13.86 2.08 3.92
N MET A 180 -13.07 2.13 4.97
CA MET A 180 -13.07 1.07 5.98
C MET A 180 -13.07 1.69 7.37
N ARG A 181 -13.55 0.95 8.36
CA ARG A 181 -13.38 1.30 9.77
C ARG A 181 -12.10 0.65 10.28
N PRO A 182 -11.33 1.32 11.17
CA PRO A 182 -10.08 0.78 11.67
C PRO A 182 -10.24 -0.48 12.52
N GLU A 183 -11.39 -0.65 13.21
CA GLU A 183 -11.65 -1.81 14.07
C GLU A 183 -11.71 -3.11 13.27
N PRO A 184 -12.58 -3.27 12.25
CA PRO A 184 -12.60 -4.48 11.42
C PRO A 184 -11.26 -4.76 10.71
N VAL A 185 -10.54 -3.72 10.29
CA VAL A 185 -9.21 -3.92 9.66
C VAL A 185 -8.20 -4.45 10.69
N ALA A 186 -8.24 -3.95 11.93
CA ALA A 186 -7.39 -4.46 13.01
C ALA A 186 -7.69 -5.93 13.32
N GLU A 187 -8.98 -6.32 13.39
CA GLU A 187 -9.40 -7.71 13.58
C GLU A 187 -8.87 -8.62 12.47
N LEU A 188 -8.98 -8.21 11.20
CA LEU A 188 -8.43 -8.97 10.07
C LEU A 188 -6.90 -9.11 10.14
N LEU A 189 -6.19 -8.09 10.61
CA LEU A 189 -4.74 -8.18 10.81
C LEU A 189 -4.40 -9.15 11.94
N GLU A 190 -5.15 -9.13 13.05
CA GLU A 190 -4.96 -10.08 14.16
C GLU A 190 -5.25 -11.52 13.72
N GLU A 191 -6.32 -11.76 12.95
CA GLU A 191 -6.64 -13.05 12.34
C GLU A 191 -5.53 -13.54 11.38
N ALA A 192 -4.86 -12.62 10.69
CA ALA A 192 -3.71 -12.94 9.84
C ALA A 192 -2.40 -13.19 10.64
N GLY A 193 -2.44 -13.09 11.97
CA GLY A 193 -1.30 -13.36 12.85
C GLY A 193 -0.40 -12.16 13.13
N PHE A 194 -0.92 -10.94 12.98
CA PHE A 194 -0.24 -9.73 13.41
C PHE A 194 -0.64 -9.33 14.84
N ALA A 195 0.25 -8.64 15.53
CA ALA A 195 -0.06 -7.89 16.75
C ALA A 195 -0.17 -6.41 16.41
N LEU A 196 -1.28 -5.77 16.76
CA LEU A 196 -1.46 -4.34 16.54
C LEU A 196 -0.50 -3.55 17.44
N VAL A 197 0.28 -2.64 16.85
CA VAL A 197 1.23 -1.76 17.55
C VAL A 197 0.63 -0.37 17.75
N GLN A 198 -0.02 0.17 16.71
CA GLN A 198 -0.56 1.52 16.73
C GLN A 198 -1.81 1.61 15.84
N ARG A 199 -2.78 2.37 16.34
CA ARG A 199 -3.94 2.84 15.58
C ARG A 199 -3.99 4.36 15.67
N THR A 200 -3.96 5.02 14.51
CA THR A 200 -4.07 6.47 14.41
C THR A 200 -5.24 6.83 13.51
N VAL A 201 -6.07 7.75 13.97
CA VAL A 201 -7.10 8.39 13.15
C VAL A 201 -6.76 9.86 13.04
N ARG A 202 -6.70 10.36 11.82
CA ARG A 202 -6.51 11.77 11.51
C ARG A 202 -7.79 12.32 10.89
N GLU A 203 -8.25 13.45 11.40
CA GLU A 203 -9.38 14.17 10.82
C GLU A 203 -9.11 14.57 9.37
N ALA A 204 -10.19 14.68 8.59
CA ALA A 204 -10.12 15.09 7.19
C ALA A 204 -9.50 16.48 7.04
N ASP A 205 -8.49 16.64 6.18
CA ASP A 205 -7.99 17.95 5.79
C ASP A 205 -8.77 18.46 4.57
N THR A 206 -9.79 19.27 4.84
CA THR A 206 -10.63 19.86 3.80
C THR A 206 -9.87 20.77 2.85
N ARG A 207 -8.71 21.33 3.28
CA ARG A 207 -7.83 22.12 2.41
C ARG A 207 -7.15 21.28 1.35
N GLN A 208 -6.98 19.98 1.61
CA GLN A 208 -6.46 18.99 0.66
C GLN A 208 -7.58 18.26 -0.08
N GLY A 209 -8.83 18.67 0.12
CA GLY A 209 -10.00 18.06 -0.54
C GLY A 209 -10.35 16.67 0.02
N GLU A 210 -9.88 16.32 1.22
CA GLU A 210 -10.24 15.06 1.86
C GLU A 210 -11.68 15.09 2.35
N PRO A 211 -12.51 14.13 1.93
CA PRO A 211 -13.94 14.12 2.31
C PRO A 211 -14.20 13.40 3.64
N THR A 212 -13.24 12.64 4.15
CA THR A 212 -13.39 11.78 5.35
C THR A 212 -12.10 11.71 6.14
N PRO A 213 -12.16 11.33 7.44
CA PRO A 213 -10.97 11.01 8.22
C PRO A 213 -10.16 9.89 7.59
N GLN A 214 -8.87 9.84 7.95
CA GLN A 214 -7.91 8.88 7.48
C GLN A 214 -7.48 7.98 8.63
N ALA A 215 -7.30 6.69 8.37
CA ALA A 215 -6.83 5.73 9.36
C ALA A 215 -5.48 5.13 8.95
N PHE A 216 -4.65 4.91 9.94
CA PHE A 216 -3.31 4.35 9.81
C PHE A 216 -3.12 3.30 10.91
N LEU A 217 -2.81 2.07 10.51
CA LEU A 217 -2.52 0.99 11.43
C LEU A 217 -1.09 0.53 11.25
N ILE A 218 -0.34 0.46 12.35
CA ILE A 218 0.96 -0.24 12.39
C ILE A 218 0.74 -1.54 13.15
N ALA A 219 1.10 -2.65 12.52
CA ALA A 219 1.05 -3.97 13.11
C ALA A 219 2.42 -4.66 12.98
N ARG A 220 2.70 -5.63 13.83
CA ARG A 220 3.97 -6.35 13.87
C ARG A 220 3.73 -7.85 13.82
N VAL A 221 4.57 -8.56 13.09
CA VAL A 221 4.68 -10.01 13.21
C VAL A 221 5.27 -10.36 14.57
N PRO A 222 4.61 -11.15 15.43
CA PRO A 222 5.21 -11.57 16.68
C PRO A 222 6.59 -12.23 16.47
N GLY A 223 7.55 -11.94 17.38
CA GLY A 223 8.85 -12.62 17.39
C GLY A 223 8.73 -14.04 17.97
N GLU A 224 9.74 -14.86 17.75
CA GLU A 224 9.76 -16.24 18.25
C GLU A 224 9.67 -16.38 19.80
N GLU A 225 9.95 -15.30 20.55
CA GLU A 225 9.90 -15.30 22.02
C GLU A 225 8.51 -14.95 22.62
N GLN A 226 7.49 -14.71 21.79
CA GLN A 226 6.15 -14.27 22.25
C GLN A 226 5.01 -15.18 21.76
N ALA A 227 5.32 -16.36 21.23
CA ALA A 227 4.32 -17.36 20.86
C ALA A 227 4.02 -18.34 21.99
#